data_632916e74cf6dce23f18e4230c844a80
#
_entry.id   632916e74cf6dce23f18e4230c844a80
#
_cell.length_a   1.000
_cell.length_b   1.000
_cell.length_c   1.000
_cell.angle_alpha   90.00
_cell.angle_beta   90.00
_cell.angle_gamma   90.00
#
_symmetry.space_group_name_H-M   'P 1'
#
loop_
_entity.id
_entity.type
_entity.pdbx_description
1 polymer ?
#
loop_
_entity_poly.entity_id
_entity_poly.type
_entity_poly.pdbx_seq_one_letter_code
_entity_poly.pdbx_strand_id
1 'polypeptide(L)' 'MLKEEILALLLNAQEPVSGERICKTLGVTRAAVWKTIDQLRQEGYGIDAAPKRGYTL' A
#
# COMPACT_ATOMS: atom_id res chain seq x y z
N MET A 1 2.53 -5.97 11.90
CA MET A 1 3.20 -4.68 11.66
C MET A 1 2.67 -4.06 10.39
N LEU A 2 2.75 -2.76 10.26
CA LEU A 2 2.15 -2.04 9.14
C LEU A 2 2.58 -2.55 7.77
N LYS A 3 3.84 -2.88 7.62
CA LYS A 3 4.39 -3.39 6.37
C LYS A 3 3.67 -4.66 5.92
N GLU A 4 3.49 -5.59 6.84
CA GLU A 4 2.83 -6.85 6.55
C GLU A 4 1.35 -6.66 6.25
N GLU A 5 0.72 -5.74 6.96
CA GLU A 5 -0.69 -5.43 6.75
C GLU A 5 -0.94 -4.83 5.37
N ILE A 6 -0.07 -3.93 4.93
CA ILE A 6 -0.18 -3.35 3.60
C ILE A 6 0.05 -4.41 2.54
N LEU A 7 1.06 -5.26 2.72
CA LEU A 7 1.33 -6.34 1.78
C LEU A 7 0.12 -7.27 1.66
N ALA A 8 -0.46 -7.65 2.79
CA ALA A 8 -1.63 -8.52 2.79
C ALA A 8 -2.81 -7.88 2.06
N LEU A 9 -3.03 -6.60 2.29
CA LEU A 9 -4.09 -5.86 1.62
C LEU A 9 -3.91 -5.90 0.10
N LEU A 10 -2.70 -5.62 -0.35
CA LEU A 10 -2.41 -5.57 -1.79
C LEU A 10 -2.45 -6.94 -2.43
N LEU A 11 -1.98 -7.96 -1.72
CA LEU A 11 -1.99 -9.33 -2.25
C LEU A 11 -3.41 -9.88 -2.39
N ASN A 12 -4.29 -9.51 -1.48
CA ASN A 12 -5.68 -10.00 -1.52
C ASN A 12 -6.60 -9.13 -2.36
N ALA A 13 -6.14 -7.96 -2.78
CA ALA A 13 -6.97 -7.07 -3.58
C ALA A 13 -6.99 -7.51 -5.02
N GLN A 14 -8.18 -7.51 -5.63
CA GLN A 14 -8.34 -7.81 -7.04
C GLN A 14 -8.25 -6.55 -7.90
N GLU A 15 -8.24 -5.40 -7.27
CA GLU A 15 -8.16 -4.10 -7.93
C GLU A 15 -7.16 -3.23 -7.20
N PRO A 16 -6.65 -2.18 -7.82
CA PRO A 16 -5.76 -1.24 -7.12
C PRO A 16 -6.42 -0.69 -5.87
N VAL A 17 -5.64 -0.54 -4.81
CA VAL A 17 -6.12 -0.03 -3.54
C VAL A 17 -5.58 1.37 -3.34
N SER A 18 -6.46 2.35 -3.20
CA SER A 18 -6.03 3.74 -3.03
C SER A 18 -5.33 3.93 -1.69
N GLY A 19 -4.41 4.90 -1.63
CA GLY A 19 -3.75 5.23 -0.39
C GLY A 19 -4.73 5.64 0.69
N GLU A 20 -5.80 6.35 0.30
CA GLU A 20 -6.84 6.73 1.23
C GLU A 20 -7.54 5.52 1.84
N ARG A 21 -7.82 4.53 1.02
CA ARG A 21 -8.46 3.31 1.49
C ARG A 21 -7.54 2.56 2.46
N ILE A 22 -6.25 2.52 2.16
CA ILE A 22 -5.29 1.88 3.06
C ILE A 22 -5.27 2.60 4.39
N CYS A 23 -5.25 3.94 4.37
CA CYS A 23 -5.27 4.74 5.58
C CYS A 23 -6.49 4.44 6.43
N LYS A 24 -7.66 4.40 5.82
CA LYS A 24 -8.91 4.16 6.54
C LYS A 24 -8.98 2.74 7.07
N THR A 25 -8.57 1.79 6.27
CA THR A 25 -8.64 0.37 6.65
C THR A 25 -7.71 0.06 7.81
N LEU A 26 -6.51 0.62 7.80
CA LEU A 26 -5.51 0.31 8.80
C LEU A 26 -5.41 1.36 9.92
N GLY A 27 -6.13 2.47 9.78
CA GLY A 27 -6.11 3.52 10.79
C GLY A 27 -4.77 4.22 10.89
N VAL A 28 -4.11 4.47 9.77
CA VAL A 28 -2.82 5.12 9.75
C VAL A 28 -2.85 6.36 8.86
N THR A 29 -1.82 7.19 8.97
CA THR A 29 -1.73 8.40 8.16
C THR A 29 -1.26 8.09 6.75
N ARG A 30 -1.51 9.02 5.82
CA ARG A 30 -1.03 8.88 4.45
C ARG A 30 0.50 8.84 4.39
N ALA A 31 1.14 9.63 5.24
CA ALA A 31 2.60 9.64 5.30
C ALA A 31 3.15 8.27 5.70
N ALA A 32 2.50 7.61 6.65
CA ALA A 32 2.91 6.29 7.08
C ALA A 32 2.76 5.27 5.95
N VAL A 33 1.66 5.35 5.21
CA VAL A 33 1.43 4.47 4.07
C VAL A 33 2.51 4.68 3.02
N TRP A 34 2.77 5.92 2.66
CA TRP A 34 3.74 6.25 1.64
C TRP A 34 5.14 5.75 2.00
N LYS A 35 5.55 5.99 3.24
CA LYS A 35 6.87 5.54 3.70
C LYS A 35 6.99 4.02 3.67
N THR A 36 5.93 3.34 4.08
CA THR A 36 5.94 1.88 4.10
C THR A 36 6.01 1.31 2.71
N ILE A 37 5.26 1.88 1.77
CA ILE A 37 5.31 1.43 0.38
C ILE A 37 6.69 1.64 -0.22
N ASP A 38 7.32 2.78 0.09
CA ASP A 38 8.67 3.04 -0.38
C ASP A 38 9.66 2.02 0.18
N GLN A 39 9.52 1.68 1.46
CA GLN A 39 10.35 0.65 2.07
C GLN A 39 10.17 -0.71 1.38
N LEU A 40 8.94 -1.06 1.10
CA LEU A 40 8.65 -2.33 0.43
C LEU A 40 9.28 -2.39 -0.96
N ARG A 41 9.25 -1.28 -1.68
CA ARG A 41 9.89 -1.21 -2.99
C ARG A 41 11.40 -1.41 -2.86
N GLN A 42 12.00 -0.80 -1.85
CA GLN A 42 13.44 -0.95 -1.61
C GLN A 42 13.81 -2.37 -1.24
N GLU A 43 12.87 -3.11 -0.66
CA GLU A 43 13.10 -4.51 -0.32
C GLU A 43 12.86 -5.45 -1.48
N GLY A 44 12.46 -4.95 -2.62
CA GLY A 44 12.31 -5.75 -3.82
C GLY A 44 10.87 -6.08 -4.23
N TYR A 45 9.89 -5.57 -3.51
CA TYR A 45 8.50 -5.79 -3.89
C TYR A 45 8.10 -4.90 -5.05
N GLY A 46 7.48 -5.47 -6.06
CA GLY A 46 7.09 -4.74 -7.25
C GLY A 46 5.74 -4.05 -7.07
N ILE A 47 5.71 -2.97 -6.31
CA ILE A 47 4.47 -2.24 -6.07
C ILE A 47 4.36 -1.09 -7.07
N ASP A 48 3.29 -1.12 -7.87
CA ASP A 48 2.99 -0.06 -8.82
C ASP A 48 2.04 0.95 -8.21
N ALA A 49 2.29 2.22 -8.49
CA ALA A 49 1.41 3.30 -8.06
C ALA A 49 0.80 3.94 -9.29
N ALA A 50 -0.50 3.84 -9.45
CA ALA A 50 -1.22 4.47 -10.55
C ALA A 50 -1.99 5.67 -10.01
N PRO A 51 -1.72 6.89 -10.52
CA PRO A 51 -2.48 8.07 -10.10
C PRO A 51 -3.96 7.81 -10.34
N LYS A 52 -4.83 8.13 -9.45
CA LYS A 52 -6.27 7.93 -9.54
C LYS A 52 -6.74 6.50 -9.33
N ARG A 53 -5.86 5.51 -9.37
CA ARG A 53 -6.27 4.11 -9.15
C ARG A 53 -5.80 3.56 -7.83
N GLY A 54 -4.55 3.82 -7.48
CA GLY A 54 -3.98 3.35 -6.24
C GLY A 54 -2.78 2.43 -6.46
N TYR A 55 -2.56 1.57 -5.50
CA TYR A 55 -1.39 0.70 -5.48
C TYR A 55 -1.77 -0.73 -5.85
N THR A 56 -0.89 -1.38 -6.62
CA THR A 56 -1.03 -2.80 -6.96
C THR A 56 0.31 -3.49 -6.74
N LEU A 57 0.26 -4.74 -6.35
CA LEU A 57 1.47 -5.54 -6.14
C LEU A 57 1.84 -6.39 -7.36
#